data_44a6de26985171190afbee1891d4b1aa
#
_entry.id   44a6de26985171190afbee1891d4b1aa
#
_cell.length_a   1.000
_cell.length_b   1.000
_cell.length_c   1.000
_cell.angle_alpha   90.00
_cell.angle_beta   90.00
_cell.angle_gamma   90.00
#
_symmetry.space_group_name_H-M   'P 1'
#
loop_
_entity.id
_entity.type
_entity.pdbx_description
1 polymer ?
#
loop_
_entity_poly.entity_id
_entity_poly.type
_entity_poly.pdbx_seq_one_letter_code
_entity_poly.pdbx_strand_id
1 'polypeptide(L)'
;MDTLNCDPDATENGADYAPRQVFTGHYVPVNPTPIKDPEYIAHSKSLFGELGFDDSMAQLDDFVRMFSGDLSHVPQPLRKVGWACGYALSIFGREYNQQCPFQTGNGYGDGRAISVLEAVIKGQRWEMQLKGGGRTPYCRGGDGRAVLRSSVREFLAQEHMHA
;
A
#
# COMPACT_ATOMS: atom_id res chain seq x y z
N MET A 1 3.12 13.76 -3.02
CA MET A 1 3.53 13.32 -4.37
C MET A 1 4.06 14.46 -5.23
N ASP A 2 3.52 15.67 -5.10
CA ASP A 2 3.90 16.78 -5.99
C ASP A 2 5.38 17.26 -5.88
N THR A 3 6.08 16.84 -4.84
CA THR A 3 7.51 17.15 -4.61
C THR A 3 8.45 15.95 -4.84
N LEU A 4 7.91 14.79 -5.21
CA LEU A 4 8.66 13.57 -5.42
C LEU A 4 8.73 13.24 -6.91
N ASN A 5 9.85 12.69 -7.36
CA ASN A 5 10.01 12.28 -8.75
C ASN A 5 9.37 10.91 -8.96
N CYS A 6 8.49 10.83 -9.94
CA CYS A 6 7.97 9.58 -10.46
C CYS A 6 9.08 8.83 -11.22
N ASP A 7 9.03 7.51 -11.19
CA ASP A 7 9.85 6.68 -12.08
C ASP A 7 9.50 6.99 -13.55
N PRO A 8 10.48 7.35 -14.41
CA PRO A 8 10.22 7.72 -15.79
C PRO A 8 9.68 6.57 -16.66
N ASP A 9 9.94 5.32 -16.26
CA ASP A 9 9.46 4.13 -16.96
C ASP A 9 8.07 3.66 -16.47
N ALA A 10 7.43 4.43 -15.58
CA ALA A 10 6.11 4.09 -15.04
C ALA A 10 5.02 4.20 -16.13
N THR A 11 4.02 3.33 -16.04
CA THR A 11 2.84 3.42 -16.90
C THR A 11 1.89 4.52 -16.42
N GLU A 12 1.38 5.34 -17.34
CA GLU A 12 0.53 6.48 -17.00
C GLU A 12 -0.80 6.09 -16.32
N ASN A 13 -1.30 4.89 -16.60
CA ASN A 13 -2.60 4.41 -16.10
C ASN A 13 -2.52 3.67 -14.77
N GLY A 14 -1.34 3.59 -14.13
CA GLY A 14 -1.15 2.84 -12.90
C GLY A 14 -1.28 1.32 -13.05
N ALA A 15 -1.11 0.78 -14.25
CA ALA A 15 -1.17 -0.67 -14.53
C ALA A 15 0.20 -1.35 -14.54
N ASP A 16 1.15 -0.84 -13.79
CA ASP A 16 2.53 -1.34 -13.72
C ASP A 16 2.62 -2.53 -12.74
N TYR A 17 2.17 -3.69 -13.18
CA TYR A 17 2.04 -4.89 -12.34
C TYR A 17 3.14 -5.93 -12.56
N ALA A 18 4.01 -5.73 -13.55
CA ALA A 18 5.08 -6.67 -13.84
C ALA A 18 6.31 -6.39 -12.96
N PRO A 19 6.92 -7.40 -12.34
CA PRO A 19 8.19 -7.24 -11.65
C PRO A 19 9.25 -6.71 -12.62
N ARG A 20 9.88 -5.62 -12.23
CA ARG A 20 10.98 -5.01 -12.99
C ARG A 20 11.93 -4.26 -12.07
N GLN A 21 13.09 -3.94 -12.57
CA GLN A 21 14.00 -3.06 -11.85
C GLN A 21 13.51 -1.61 -11.95
N VAL A 22 13.60 -0.89 -10.84
CA VAL A 22 13.31 0.55 -10.75
C VAL A 22 14.59 1.23 -10.30
N PHE A 23 15.25 1.93 -11.22
CA PHE A 23 16.57 2.53 -10.98
C PHE A 23 16.47 3.97 -10.50
N THR A 24 15.42 4.66 -10.85
CA THR A 24 15.24 6.10 -10.62
C THR A 24 13.85 6.40 -10.14
N GLY A 25 13.69 7.60 -9.59
CA GLY A 25 12.42 8.01 -9.02
C GLY A 25 12.24 7.58 -7.56
N HIS A 26 11.23 8.15 -6.92
CA HIS A 26 10.87 7.88 -5.54
C HIS A 26 9.68 6.94 -5.42
N TYR A 27 8.85 6.91 -6.44
CA TYR A 27 7.63 6.09 -6.48
C TYR A 27 7.25 5.69 -7.90
N VAL A 28 6.43 4.66 -7.98
CA VAL A 28 5.78 4.20 -9.20
C VAL A 28 4.27 4.31 -9.01
N PRO A 29 3.53 5.01 -9.88
CA PRO A 29 2.07 4.96 -9.87
C PRO A 29 1.62 3.53 -10.16
N VAL A 30 0.87 2.94 -9.24
CA VAL A 30 0.28 1.62 -9.42
C VAL A 30 -1.03 1.54 -8.65
N ASN A 31 -2.09 1.18 -9.32
CA ASN A 31 -3.37 1.01 -8.68
C ASN A 31 -3.48 -0.36 -8.02
N PRO A 32 -4.06 -0.44 -6.83
CA PRO A 32 -4.32 -1.73 -6.24
C PRO A 32 -5.29 -2.54 -7.10
N THR A 33 -5.20 -3.86 -6.99
CA THR A 33 -6.14 -4.77 -7.62
C THR A 33 -7.30 -5.03 -6.64
N PRO A 34 -8.54 -4.69 -6.95
CA PRO A 34 -9.66 -4.89 -6.06
C PRO A 34 -9.83 -6.34 -5.58
N ILE A 35 -10.24 -6.51 -4.33
CA ILE A 35 -10.72 -7.79 -3.82
C ILE A 35 -12.17 -7.95 -4.28
N LYS A 36 -12.50 -9.13 -4.81
CA LYS A 36 -13.86 -9.45 -5.18
C LYS A 36 -14.70 -9.67 -3.93
N ASP A 37 -15.90 -9.07 -3.90
CA ASP A 37 -16.87 -9.19 -2.81
C ASP A 37 -16.20 -8.98 -1.43
N PRO A 38 -15.62 -7.78 -1.17
CA PRO A 38 -14.87 -7.54 0.05
C PRO A 38 -15.78 -7.50 1.27
N GLU A 39 -15.30 -8.06 2.38
CA GLU A 39 -15.99 -8.06 3.66
C GLU A 39 -15.16 -7.34 4.72
N TYR A 40 -15.83 -6.56 5.56
CA TYR A 40 -15.22 -5.97 6.74
C TYR A 40 -14.86 -7.07 7.75
N ILE A 41 -13.65 -7.01 8.30
CA ILE A 41 -13.17 -7.93 9.33
C ILE A 41 -13.01 -7.22 10.67
N ALA A 42 -12.15 -6.21 10.72
CA ALA A 42 -11.84 -5.47 11.94
C ALA A 42 -11.15 -4.14 11.62
N HIS A 43 -11.16 -3.24 12.57
CA HIS A 43 -10.36 -2.00 12.55
C HIS A 43 -9.80 -1.69 13.94
N SER A 44 -8.81 -0.83 14.00
CA SER A 44 -8.28 -0.29 15.24
C SER A 44 -9.16 0.84 15.75
N LYS A 45 -9.86 0.62 16.86
CA LYS A 45 -10.69 1.65 17.49
C LYS A 45 -9.85 2.79 18.08
N SER A 46 -8.66 2.46 18.59
CA SER A 46 -7.73 3.46 19.10
C SER A 46 -7.26 4.40 17.99
N LEU A 47 -6.85 3.86 16.85
CA LEU A 47 -6.48 4.66 15.68
C LEU A 47 -7.64 5.49 15.14
N PHE A 48 -8.85 4.94 15.06
CA PHE A 48 -10.04 5.69 14.63
C PHE A 48 -10.31 6.87 15.55
N GLY A 49 -10.24 6.68 16.87
CA GLY A 49 -10.36 7.77 17.85
C GLY A 49 -9.29 8.85 17.69
N GLU A 50 -8.03 8.45 17.45
CA GLU A 50 -6.92 9.36 17.19
C GLU A 50 -7.15 10.18 15.93
N LEU A 51 -7.57 9.54 14.84
CA LEU A 51 -7.91 10.20 13.58
C LEU A 51 -9.19 11.06 13.68
N GLY A 52 -10.07 10.76 14.63
CA GLY A 52 -11.38 11.39 14.77
C GLY A 52 -12.41 10.81 13.82
N PHE A 53 -12.24 9.57 13.47
CA PHE A 53 -13.22 8.81 12.68
C PHE A 53 -14.25 8.15 13.60
N ASP A 54 -15.48 8.07 13.12
CA ASP A 54 -16.51 7.27 13.77
C ASP A 54 -16.32 5.79 13.43
N ASP A 55 -16.50 4.91 14.43
CA ASP A 55 -16.36 3.46 14.24
C ASP A 55 -17.25 2.90 13.12
N SER A 56 -18.42 3.52 12.89
CA SER A 56 -19.32 3.10 11.82
C SER A 56 -18.76 3.31 10.42
N MET A 57 -17.80 4.23 10.26
CA MET A 57 -17.16 4.45 8.96
C MET A 57 -16.48 3.19 8.43
N ALA A 58 -15.91 2.36 9.31
CA ALA A 58 -15.20 1.14 8.92
C ALA A 58 -16.08 0.14 8.16
N GLN A 59 -17.40 0.23 8.31
CA GLN A 59 -18.38 -0.68 7.71
C GLN A 59 -19.12 -0.05 6.51
N LEU A 60 -18.85 1.21 6.18
CA LEU A 60 -19.41 1.83 4.99
C LEU A 60 -18.88 1.14 3.73
N ASP A 61 -19.76 0.89 2.77
CA ASP A 61 -19.42 0.20 1.51
C ASP A 61 -18.23 0.86 0.80
N ASP A 62 -18.25 2.18 0.64
CA ASP A 62 -17.16 2.92 -0.01
C ASP A 62 -15.83 2.82 0.75
N PHE A 63 -15.88 2.78 2.10
CA PHE A 63 -14.69 2.60 2.93
C PHE A 63 -14.12 1.19 2.76
N VAL A 64 -14.96 0.16 2.85
CA VAL A 64 -14.58 -1.24 2.65
C VAL A 64 -14.00 -1.43 1.24
N ARG A 65 -14.62 -0.87 0.22
CA ARG A 65 -14.14 -0.92 -1.18
C ARG A 65 -12.77 -0.27 -1.31
N MET A 66 -12.60 0.96 -0.82
CA MET A 66 -11.33 1.69 -0.91
C MET A 66 -10.18 0.89 -0.27
N PHE A 67 -10.39 0.40 0.96
CA PHE A 67 -9.38 -0.37 1.68
C PHE A 67 -9.26 -1.82 1.22
N SER A 68 -10.11 -2.24 0.30
CA SER A 68 -10.00 -3.51 -0.44
C SER A 68 -9.44 -3.34 -1.86
N GLY A 69 -8.97 -2.12 -2.20
CA GLY A 69 -8.27 -1.83 -3.44
C GLY A 69 -9.15 -1.27 -4.57
N ASP A 70 -10.43 -1.04 -4.32
CA ASP A 70 -11.32 -0.39 -5.31
C ASP A 70 -11.31 1.13 -5.10
N LEU A 71 -10.51 1.84 -5.89
CA LEU A 71 -10.43 3.29 -5.85
C LEU A 71 -11.48 3.99 -6.72
N SER A 72 -12.38 3.27 -7.37
CA SER A 72 -13.35 3.86 -8.30
C SER A 72 -14.37 4.77 -7.62
N HIS A 73 -14.69 4.51 -6.35
CA HIS A 73 -15.66 5.23 -5.55
C HIS A 73 -15.07 6.25 -4.56
N VAL A 74 -13.76 6.48 -4.63
CA VAL A 74 -13.10 7.45 -3.73
C VAL A 74 -13.70 8.85 -3.92
N PRO A 75 -14.18 9.51 -2.84
CA PRO A 75 -14.83 10.81 -2.93
C PRO A 75 -13.85 11.94 -3.25
N GLN A 76 -14.36 13.01 -3.87
CA GLN A 76 -13.58 14.25 -4.00
C GLN A 76 -13.31 14.86 -2.60
N PRO A 77 -12.15 15.48 -2.38
CA PRO A 77 -11.09 15.81 -3.33
C PRO A 77 -10.00 14.74 -3.48
N LEU A 78 -10.20 13.55 -2.95
CA LEU A 78 -9.21 12.48 -3.02
C LEU A 78 -8.97 12.04 -4.48
N ARG A 79 -7.73 11.70 -4.81
CA ARG A 79 -7.36 11.22 -6.14
C ARG A 79 -7.53 9.70 -6.20
N LYS A 80 -8.02 9.21 -7.34
CA LYS A 80 -8.16 7.77 -7.62
C LYS A 80 -6.83 7.20 -8.12
N VAL A 81 -5.82 7.22 -7.27
CA VAL A 81 -4.46 6.81 -7.62
C VAL A 81 -3.83 6.05 -6.46
N GLY A 82 -3.13 4.96 -6.79
CA GLY A 82 -2.22 4.28 -5.87
C GLY A 82 -0.76 4.51 -6.29
N TRP A 83 0.15 4.29 -5.37
CA TRP A 83 1.58 4.33 -5.66
C TRP A 83 2.35 3.34 -4.78
N ALA A 84 3.44 2.82 -5.32
CA ALA A 84 4.36 1.95 -4.61
C ALA A 84 5.73 2.61 -4.51
N CYS A 85 6.43 2.36 -3.41
CA CYS A 85 7.76 2.86 -3.15
C CYS A 85 8.72 1.72 -2.88
N GLY A 86 9.98 1.91 -3.27
CA GLY A 86 11.06 0.98 -2.93
C GLY A 86 11.62 1.17 -1.52
N TYR A 87 10.83 1.63 -0.57
CA TYR A 87 11.31 2.04 0.75
C TYR A 87 12.02 0.93 1.54
N ALA A 88 11.60 -0.31 1.36
CA ALA A 88 12.22 -1.43 2.05
C ALA A 88 13.64 -1.75 1.55
N LEU A 89 14.04 -1.20 0.41
CA LEU A 89 15.42 -1.28 -0.08
C LEU A 89 16.42 -0.67 0.89
N SER A 90 16.03 0.41 1.54
CA SER A 90 16.89 1.14 2.46
C SER A 90 17.06 0.43 3.81
N ILE A 91 16.22 -0.55 4.14
CA ILE A 91 16.17 -1.18 5.46
C ILE A 91 17.05 -2.43 5.52
N PHE A 92 17.14 -3.22 4.46
CA PHE A 92 17.71 -4.57 4.50
C PHE A 92 19.13 -4.72 3.92
N GLY A 93 19.73 -3.66 3.40
CA GLY A 93 21.14 -3.65 3.02
C GLY A 93 21.57 -4.82 2.12
N ARG A 94 22.68 -5.46 2.48
CA ARG A 94 23.32 -6.51 1.66
C ARG A 94 22.55 -7.83 1.55
N GLU A 95 21.70 -8.16 2.51
CA GLU A 95 20.90 -9.39 2.49
C GLU A 95 19.87 -9.37 1.37
N TYR A 96 19.65 -8.23 0.84
CA TYR A 96 18.68 -7.96 -0.18
C TYR A 96 19.00 -8.59 -1.54
N ASN A 97 20.28 -8.78 -1.86
CA ASN A 97 20.70 -9.42 -3.10
C ASN A 97 20.10 -10.82 -3.28
N GLN A 98 19.96 -11.57 -2.18
CA GLN A 98 19.39 -12.92 -2.21
C GLN A 98 17.89 -12.93 -2.47
N GLN A 99 17.21 -11.84 -2.15
CA GLN A 99 15.77 -11.72 -2.30
C GLN A 99 15.36 -11.04 -3.61
N CYS A 100 16.29 -10.40 -4.29
CA CYS A 100 16.06 -9.77 -5.57
C CYS A 100 15.87 -10.83 -6.67
N PRO A 101 14.76 -10.82 -7.44
CA PRO A 101 14.52 -11.80 -8.50
C PRO A 101 15.59 -11.75 -9.60
N PHE A 102 16.26 -10.61 -9.74
CA PHE A 102 17.29 -10.39 -10.76
C PHE A 102 18.71 -10.57 -10.21
N GLN A 103 18.87 -10.81 -8.90
CA GLN A 103 20.14 -11.00 -8.20
C GLN A 103 21.15 -9.85 -8.41
N THR A 104 20.67 -8.67 -8.72
CA THR A 104 21.51 -7.48 -8.98
C THR A 104 21.66 -6.58 -7.76
N GLY A 105 20.97 -6.90 -6.67
CA GLY A 105 20.91 -6.05 -5.49
C GLY A 105 20.01 -4.83 -5.67
N ASN A 106 19.40 -4.67 -6.82
CA ASN A 106 18.32 -3.73 -7.03
C ASN A 106 17.08 -4.33 -6.39
N GLY A 107 17.05 -4.28 -5.11
CA GLY A 107 16.03 -4.88 -4.33
C GLY A 107 14.69 -4.19 -4.52
N TYR A 108 13.72 -4.77 -3.93
CA TYR A 108 12.36 -4.27 -3.86
C TYR A 108 11.88 -4.51 -2.45
N GLY A 109 10.97 -3.67 -2.05
CA GLY A 109 10.38 -3.75 -0.73
C GLY A 109 9.48 -4.96 -0.57
N ASP A 110 8.42 -4.79 0.15
CA ASP A 110 7.40 -5.81 0.31
C ASP A 110 6.79 -6.27 -1.03
N GLY A 111 6.84 -5.43 -2.04
CA GLY A 111 6.27 -5.71 -3.37
C GLY A 111 4.75 -5.84 -3.38
N ARG A 112 4.12 -5.74 -2.22
CA ARG A 112 2.68 -5.89 -2.00
C ARG A 112 2.07 -4.68 -1.31
N ALA A 113 2.87 -3.67 -1.01
CA ALA A 113 2.42 -2.46 -0.33
C ALA A 113 2.13 -1.38 -1.36
N ILE A 114 0.91 -0.88 -1.35
CA ILE A 114 0.43 0.19 -2.24
C ILE A 114 -0.21 1.26 -1.37
N SER A 115 0.33 2.47 -1.44
CA SER A 115 -0.25 3.63 -0.77
C SER A 115 -1.44 4.12 -1.57
N VAL A 116 -2.52 4.46 -0.89
CA VAL A 116 -3.81 4.83 -1.53
C VAL A 116 -4.31 6.19 -1.08
N LEU A 117 -3.78 6.71 0.02
CA LEU A 117 -4.19 7.99 0.58
C LEU A 117 -3.02 8.66 1.28
N GLU A 118 -2.86 9.94 1.05
CA GLU A 118 -2.07 10.85 1.88
C GLU A 118 -2.97 12.03 2.25
N ALA A 119 -3.12 12.29 3.55
CA ALA A 119 -3.99 13.35 4.05
C ALA A 119 -3.40 14.01 5.30
N VAL A 120 -3.78 15.27 5.53
CA VAL A 120 -3.53 15.96 6.80
C VAL A 120 -4.79 15.85 7.66
N ILE A 121 -4.69 15.11 8.75
CA ILE A 121 -5.80 14.89 9.68
C ILE A 121 -5.38 15.44 11.05
N LYS A 122 -6.17 16.32 11.62
CA LYS A 122 -5.86 17.01 12.89
C LYS A 122 -4.44 17.64 12.93
N GLY A 123 -4.00 18.19 11.78
CA GLY A 123 -2.69 18.83 11.67
C GLY A 123 -1.49 17.90 11.48
N GLN A 124 -1.70 16.61 11.47
CA GLN A 124 -0.67 15.60 11.22
C GLN A 124 -0.83 15.00 9.83
N ARG A 125 0.29 14.70 9.17
CA ARG A 125 0.30 14.03 7.87
C ARG A 125 0.23 12.53 8.09
N TRP A 126 -0.73 11.90 7.43
CA TRP A 126 -0.96 10.47 7.44
C TRP A 126 -0.86 9.91 6.02
N GLU A 127 -0.20 8.79 5.89
CA GLU A 127 -0.20 7.97 4.69
C GLU A 127 -0.90 6.64 5.01
N MET A 128 -1.86 6.27 4.17
CA MET A 128 -2.58 5.00 4.31
C MET A 128 -2.16 4.05 3.21
N GLN A 129 -1.74 2.85 3.61
CA GLN A 129 -1.14 1.88 2.73
C GLN A 129 -1.86 0.54 2.83
N LEU A 130 -2.12 -0.07 1.68
CA LEU A 130 -2.65 -1.43 1.59
C LEU A 130 -1.48 -2.42 1.54
N LYS A 131 -1.45 -3.39 2.43
CA LYS A 131 -0.55 -4.53 2.34
C LYS A 131 -1.28 -5.74 1.77
N GLY A 132 -0.79 -6.25 0.66
CA GLY A 132 -1.49 -7.26 -0.12
C GLY A 132 -2.44 -6.68 -1.15
N GLY A 133 -2.26 -5.42 -1.53
CA GLY A 133 -3.10 -4.69 -2.49
C GLY A 133 -2.98 -5.15 -3.95
N GLY A 134 -2.16 -6.15 -4.24
CA GLY A 134 -1.93 -6.64 -5.58
C GLY A 134 -0.47 -6.49 -6.02
N ARG A 135 -0.22 -6.74 -7.29
CA ARG A 135 1.13 -6.68 -7.88
C ARG A 135 1.62 -5.25 -8.04
N THR A 136 2.93 -5.10 -7.89
CA THR A 136 3.67 -3.87 -8.17
C THR A 136 4.95 -4.23 -8.92
N PRO A 137 5.70 -3.25 -9.47
CA PRO A 137 7.04 -3.51 -10.04
C PRO A 137 8.01 -4.16 -9.06
N TYR A 138 7.80 -3.98 -7.76
CA TYR A 138 8.63 -4.53 -6.70
C TYR A 138 8.25 -5.94 -6.26
N CYS A 139 7.21 -6.55 -6.84
CA CYS A 139 6.77 -7.92 -6.54
C CYS A 139 7.83 -8.97 -6.90
N ARG A 140 7.83 -10.07 -6.11
CA ARG A 140 8.71 -11.22 -6.31
C ARG A 140 8.15 -12.29 -7.25
N GLY A 141 7.29 -11.91 -8.19
CA GLY A 141 6.63 -12.85 -9.09
C GLY A 141 5.38 -13.52 -8.53
N GLY A 142 4.99 -13.21 -7.28
CA GLY A 142 3.72 -13.63 -6.69
C GLY A 142 2.54 -12.81 -7.17
N ASP A 143 1.37 -13.03 -6.58
CA ASP A 143 0.13 -12.33 -6.90
C ASP A 143 -0.02 -10.97 -6.18
N GLY A 144 0.94 -10.63 -5.31
CA GLY A 144 0.90 -9.40 -4.51
C GLY A 144 -0.14 -9.42 -3.38
N ARG A 145 -0.72 -10.57 -3.06
CA ARG A 145 -1.75 -10.68 -2.01
C ARG A 145 -1.15 -11.05 -0.66
N ALA A 146 -1.84 -10.67 0.40
CA ALA A 146 -1.59 -11.14 1.75
C ALA A 146 -2.68 -12.15 2.15
N VAL A 147 -2.28 -13.21 2.85
CA VAL A 147 -3.25 -14.16 3.40
C VAL A 147 -3.84 -13.63 4.70
N LEU A 148 -5.12 -13.89 4.96
CA LEU A 148 -5.84 -13.35 6.11
C LEU A 148 -5.11 -13.61 7.44
N ARG A 149 -4.58 -14.80 7.68
CA ARG A 149 -3.85 -15.10 8.92
C ARG A 149 -2.62 -14.22 9.15
N SER A 150 -1.93 -13.81 8.08
CA SER A 150 -0.80 -12.86 8.17
C SER A 150 -1.29 -11.47 8.52
N SER A 151 -2.37 -11.03 7.90
CA SER A 151 -2.98 -9.73 8.16
C SER A 151 -3.48 -9.63 9.60
N VAL A 152 -4.15 -10.66 10.10
CA VAL A 152 -4.59 -10.73 11.51
C VAL A 152 -3.41 -10.66 12.47
N ARG A 153 -2.34 -11.40 12.19
CA ARG A 153 -1.13 -11.37 13.03
C ARG A 153 -0.47 -9.99 13.04
N GLU A 154 -0.36 -9.34 11.88
CA GLU A 154 0.20 -7.98 11.80
C GLU A 154 -0.69 -6.97 12.52
N PHE A 155 -2.00 -7.07 12.37
CA PHE A 155 -2.95 -6.23 13.09
C PHE A 155 -2.78 -6.35 14.60
N LEU A 156 -2.79 -7.55 15.15
CA LEU A 156 -2.62 -7.78 16.59
C LEU A 156 -1.25 -7.30 17.11
N ALA A 157 -0.19 -7.50 16.33
CA ALA A 157 1.14 -7.03 16.70
C ALA A 157 1.20 -5.50 16.73
N GLN A 158 0.60 -4.82 15.75
CA GLN A 158 0.55 -3.36 15.69
C GLN A 158 -0.27 -2.77 16.82
N GLU A 159 -1.44 -3.32 17.12
CA GLU A 159 -2.26 -2.90 18.27
C GLU A 159 -1.48 -3.05 19.58
N HIS A 160 -0.76 -4.16 19.77
CA HIS A 160 0.08 -4.37 20.95
C HIS A 160 1.24 -3.38 21.05
N MET A 161 1.86 -3.04 19.93
CA MET A 161 2.99 -2.11 19.92
C MET A 161 2.55 -0.65 20.10
N HIS A 162 1.30 -0.33 19.82
CA HIS A 162 0.71 0.99 20.02
C HIS A 162 0.25 1.22 21.48
N ALA A 163 -0.14 0.16 22.18
CA ALA A 163 -0.58 0.22 23.57
C ALA A 163 0.63 0.42 24.52
#